data_f8d4e249c791a1787900a9f64d301974
#
_entry.id   f8d4e249c791a1787900a9f64d301974
#
_cell.length_a   1.000
_cell.length_b   1.000
_cell.length_c   1.000
_cell.angle_alpha   90.00
_cell.angle_beta   90.00
_cell.angle_gamma   90.00
#
_symmetry.space_group_name_H-M   'P 1'
#
loop_
_entity.id
_entity.type
_entity.pdbx_description
1 polymer ?
#
loop_
_entity_poly.entity_id
_entity_poly.type
_entity_poly.pdbx_seq_one_letter_code
_entity_poly.pdbx_strand_id
1 'polypeptide(L)'
;MRLVLGALAIAAIAVALILFLFTTDKYHLIPFIKEYQRNRILGFLFPEQYSDTFLQQKNSIMAIGSGGFFGKGLYNTDISSVKAGNFLIEEDTDFIFAIIGEELGFRGSMGILFLYILLIMLILWIGLKSKNLTGSAICVGVAAWLGFQTFTNVAVATAIFPNTGVTLPFISRGASSLLSVYIAIGIILNVGLQSKD
;
A
#
# COMPACT_ATOMS: atom_id res chain seq x y z
N MET A 1 26.57 13.54 -7.83
CA MET A 1 26.11 12.65 -8.91
C MET A 1 26.74 11.25 -8.85
N ARG A 2 28.08 11.10 -8.82
CA ARG A 2 28.76 9.77 -8.76
C ARG A 2 28.41 8.95 -7.51
N LEU A 3 28.32 9.58 -6.32
CA LEU A 3 27.92 8.90 -5.07
C LEU A 3 26.47 8.38 -5.10
N VAL A 4 25.54 9.15 -5.66
CA VAL A 4 24.14 8.73 -5.79
C VAL A 4 23.99 7.57 -6.77
N LEU A 5 24.70 7.61 -7.90
CA LEU A 5 24.74 6.50 -8.86
C LEU A 5 25.37 5.24 -8.24
N GLY A 6 26.44 5.40 -7.44
CA GLY A 6 27.04 4.28 -6.71
C GLY A 6 26.09 3.65 -5.69
N ALA A 7 25.37 4.49 -4.91
CA ALA A 7 24.39 4.01 -3.95
C ALA A 7 23.21 3.27 -4.65
N LEU A 8 22.71 3.79 -5.76
CA LEU A 8 21.68 3.14 -6.56
C LEU A 8 22.14 1.81 -7.15
N ALA A 9 23.39 1.75 -7.64
CA ALA A 9 23.96 0.50 -8.16
C ALA A 9 24.11 -0.56 -7.06
N ILE A 10 24.59 -0.18 -5.87
CA ILE A 10 24.69 -1.09 -4.73
C ILE A 10 23.31 -1.58 -4.29
N ALA A 11 22.31 -0.69 -4.22
CA ALA A 11 20.94 -1.07 -3.90
C ALA A 11 20.37 -2.05 -4.94
N ALA A 12 20.58 -1.80 -6.23
CA ALA A 12 20.13 -2.70 -7.31
C ALA A 12 20.80 -4.08 -7.23
N ILE A 13 22.09 -4.13 -6.96
CA ILE A 13 22.85 -5.39 -6.77
C ILE A 13 22.33 -6.14 -5.54
N ALA A 14 22.08 -5.44 -4.43
CA ALA A 14 21.53 -6.04 -3.22
C ALA A 14 20.13 -6.64 -3.46
N VAL A 15 19.26 -5.93 -4.16
CA VAL A 15 17.93 -6.42 -4.55
C VAL A 15 18.04 -7.64 -5.47
N ALA A 16 18.90 -7.59 -6.49
CA ALA A 16 19.13 -8.72 -7.39
C ALA A 16 19.68 -9.95 -6.66
N LEU A 17 20.61 -9.75 -5.70
CA LEU A 17 21.15 -10.83 -4.87
C LEU A 17 20.09 -11.44 -3.97
N ILE A 18 19.25 -10.62 -3.33
CA ILE A 18 18.13 -11.07 -2.52
C ILE A 18 17.15 -11.90 -3.37
N LEU A 19 16.75 -11.40 -4.53
CA LEU A 19 15.86 -12.12 -5.44
C LEU A 19 16.48 -13.44 -5.92
N PHE A 20 17.77 -13.45 -6.23
CA PHE A 20 18.49 -14.66 -6.61
C PHE A 20 18.52 -15.69 -5.47
N LEU A 21 18.81 -15.27 -4.23
CA LEU A 21 18.76 -16.14 -3.07
C LEU A 21 17.36 -16.71 -2.83
N PHE A 22 16.31 -15.90 -2.99
CA PHE A 22 14.92 -16.36 -2.86
C PHE A 22 14.54 -17.43 -3.90
N THR A 23 15.03 -17.31 -5.12
CA THR A 23 14.70 -18.27 -6.19
C THR A 23 15.50 -19.56 -6.09
N THR A 24 16.71 -19.51 -5.54
CA THR A 24 17.62 -20.66 -5.42
C THR A 24 17.53 -21.39 -4.08
N ASP A 25 16.86 -20.80 -3.06
CA ASP A 25 16.75 -21.41 -1.73
C ASP A 25 15.73 -22.56 -1.70
N LYS A 26 16.08 -23.65 -2.39
CA LYS A 26 15.29 -24.88 -2.46
C LYS A 26 15.25 -25.65 -1.13
N TYR A 27 16.16 -25.33 -0.20
CA TYR A 27 16.37 -26.09 1.04
C TYR A 27 16.06 -25.29 2.31
N HIS A 28 15.35 -24.15 2.22
CA HIS A 28 15.05 -23.29 3.38
C HIS A 28 16.30 -22.85 4.18
N LEU A 29 17.39 -22.59 3.48
CA LEU A 29 18.69 -22.23 4.10
C LEU A 29 18.70 -20.81 4.69
N ILE A 30 17.68 -19.98 4.40
CA ILE A 30 17.55 -18.63 4.95
C ILE A 30 16.68 -18.69 6.22
N PRO A 31 17.28 -18.79 7.43
CA PRO A 31 16.52 -19.06 8.66
C PRO A 31 15.61 -17.90 9.12
N PHE A 32 15.77 -16.71 8.53
CA PHE A 32 15.01 -15.51 8.91
C PHE A 32 13.74 -15.28 8.08
N ILE A 33 13.51 -16.04 7.00
CA ILE A 33 12.38 -15.86 6.10
C ILE A 33 11.38 -16.99 6.33
N LYS A 34 10.19 -16.63 6.75
CA LYS A 34 9.10 -17.58 6.93
C LYS A 34 8.58 -18.06 5.57
N GLU A 35 8.14 -19.31 5.50
CA GLU A 35 7.66 -19.96 4.29
C GLU A 35 6.57 -19.17 3.58
N TYR A 36 5.62 -18.57 4.32
CA TYR A 36 4.56 -17.76 3.75
C TYR A 36 5.07 -16.48 3.06
N GLN A 37 6.16 -15.86 3.58
CA GLN A 37 6.76 -14.65 2.97
C GLN A 37 7.44 -15.01 1.65
N ARG A 38 8.16 -16.13 1.64
CA ARG A 38 8.77 -16.66 0.44
C ARG A 38 7.72 -16.97 -0.63
N ASN A 39 6.65 -17.68 -0.26
CA ASN A 39 5.59 -18.06 -1.18
C ASN A 39 4.89 -16.83 -1.79
N ARG A 40 4.72 -15.73 -1.04
CA ARG A 40 4.19 -14.45 -1.59
C ARG A 40 5.11 -13.86 -2.67
N ILE A 41 6.41 -13.88 -2.46
CA ILE A 41 7.38 -13.37 -3.44
C ILE A 41 7.45 -14.30 -4.66
N LEU A 42 7.50 -15.62 -4.44
CA LEU A 42 7.53 -16.59 -5.54
C LEU A 42 6.23 -16.59 -6.35
N GLY A 43 5.08 -16.44 -5.69
CA GLY A 43 3.79 -16.29 -6.37
C GLY A 43 3.73 -15.05 -7.26
N PHE A 44 4.35 -13.95 -6.83
CA PHE A 44 4.46 -12.74 -7.64
C PHE A 44 5.41 -12.89 -8.84
N LEU A 45 6.57 -13.55 -8.64
CA LEU A 45 7.59 -13.73 -9.69
C LEU A 45 7.22 -14.85 -10.68
N PHE A 46 6.59 -15.93 -10.20
CA PHE A 46 6.26 -17.13 -10.96
C PHE A 46 4.78 -17.52 -10.77
N PRO A 47 3.82 -16.69 -11.23
CA PRO A 47 2.40 -16.88 -10.97
C PRO A 47 1.83 -18.19 -11.51
N GLU A 48 2.44 -18.76 -12.57
CA GLU A 48 2.02 -20.05 -13.14
C GLU A 48 2.35 -21.24 -12.25
N GLN A 49 3.44 -21.16 -11.46
CA GLN A 49 3.88 -22.24 -10.57
C GLN A 49 3.30 -22.13 -9.16
N TYR A 50 2.95 -20.90 -8.72
CA TYR A 50 2.44 -20.56 -7.39
C TYR A 50 1.08 -19.88 -7.49
N SER A 51 0.17 -20.47 -8.27
CA SER A 51 -1.14 -19.88 -8.60
C SER A 51 -1.96 -19.51 -7.35
N ASP A 52 -1.93 -20.33 -6.30
CA ASP A 52 -2.73 -20.13 -5.09
C ASP A 52 -2.33 -18.88 -4.31
N THR A 53 -1.03 -18.56 -4.27
CA THR A 53 -0.51 -17.36 -3.60
C THR A 53 -0.72 -16.09 -4.41
N PHE A 54 -0.79 -16.19 -5.74
CA PHE A 54 -1.06 -15.08 -6.64
C PHE A 54 -2.56 -14.84 -6.87
N LEU A 55 -3.42 -15.81 -6.52
CA LEU A 55 -4.87 -15.77 -6.78
C LEU A 55 -5.52 -14.49 -6.24
N GLN A 56 -5.15 -14.07 -5.03
CA GLN A 56 -5.71 -12.84 -4.41
C GLN A 56 -5.38 -11.59 -5.24
N GLN A 57 -4.15 -11.46 -5.72
CA GLN A 57 -3.77 -10.32 -6.56
C GLN A 57 -4.44 -10.38 -7.94
N LYS A 58 -4.57 -11.58 -8.52
CA LYS A 58 -5.31 -11.76 -9.77
C LYS A 58 -6.77 -11.33 -9.62
N ASN A 59 -7.43 -11.73 -8.54
CA ASN A 59 -8.80 -11.34 -8.25
C ASN A 59 -8.90 -9.81 -8.01
N SER A 60 -7.92 -9.22 -7.34
CA SER A 60 -7.82 -7.77 -7.15
C SER A 60 -7.77 -7.01 -8.48
N ILE A 61 -6.91 -7.43 -9.41
CA ILE A 61 -6.83 -6.82 -10.75
C ILE A 61 -8.14 -6.97 -11.50
N MET A 62 -8.77 -8.15 -11.42
CA MET A 62 -10.08 -8.39 -12.06
C MET A 62 -11.16 -7.48 -11.47
N ALA A 63 -11.19 -7.27 -10.15
CA ALA A 63 -12.10 -6.36 -9.48
C ALA A 63 -11.92 -4.94 -10.01
N ILE A 64 -10.69 -4.39 -9.96
CA ILE A 64 -10.38 -3.04 -10.46
C ILE A 64 -10.77 -2.90 -11.93
N GLY A 65 -10.40 -3.88 -12.78
CA GLY A 65 -10.70 -3.85 -14.20
C GLY A 65 -12.20 -3.91 -14.50
N SER A 66 -12.96 -4.68 -13.71
CA SER A 66 -14.40 -4.82 -13.88
C SER A 66 -15.20 -3.55 -13.52
N GLY A 67 -14.63 -2.67 -12.67
CA GLY A 67 -15.26 -1.40 -12.30
C GLY A 67 -15.27 -0.36 -13.42
N GLY A 68 -14.37 -0.47 -14.41
CA GLY A 68 -14.30 0.47 -15.52
C GLY A 68 -14.13 1.92 -15.07
N PHE A 69 -14.70 2.85 -15.81
CA PHE A 69 -14.55 4.28 -15.50
C PHE A 69 -15.47 4.77 -14.37
N PHE A 70 -16.72 4.29 -14.33
CA PHE A 70 -17.76 4.78 -13.41
C PHE A 70 -18.01 3.88 -12.19
N GLY A 71 -17.47 2.66 -12.18
CA GLY A 71 -17.74 1.65 -11.16
C GLY A 71 -19.05 0.90 -11.37
N LYS A 72 -19.21 -0.20 -10.63
CA LYS A 72 -20.44 -1.01 -10.61
C LYS A 72 -21.50 -0.46 -9.64
N GLY A 73 -21.17 0.57 -8.87
CA GLY A 73 -22.00 1.13 -7.81
C GLY A 73 -21.72 0.52 -6.44
N LEU A 74 -22.02 1.31 -5.39
CA LEU A 74 -21.88 0.89 -4.00
C LEU A 74 -22.87 -0.23 -3.68
N TYR A 75 -22.43 -1.22 -2.90
CA TYR A 75 -23.25 -2.36 -2.47
C TYR A 75 -23.83 -3.18 -3.62
N ASN A 76 -23.11 -3.27 -4.73
CA ASN A 76 -23.55 -4.13 -5.84
C ASN A 76 -23.53 -5.61 -5.37
N THR A 77 -24.69 -6.27 -5.47
CA THR A 77 -24.91 -7.68 -5.08
C THR A 77 -24.88 -8.63 -6.27
N ASP A 78 -24.50 -8.15 -7.46
CA ASP A 78 -24.37 -9.00 -8.63
C ASP A 78 -23.34 -10.11 -8.41
N ILE A 79 -23.68 -11.33 -8.79
CA ILE A 79 -22.82 -12.51 -8.71
C ILE A 79 -21.51 -12.31 -9.49
N SER A 80 -21.47 -11.38 -10.43
CA SER A 80 -20.28 -10.99 -11.18
C SER A 80 -19.35 -10.04 -10.41
N SER A 81 -19.74 -9.57 -9.23
CA SER A 81 -18.91 -8.75 -8.35
C SER A 81 -17.93 -9.64 -7.59
N VAL A 82 -16.65 -9.25 -7.59
CA VAL A 82 -15.60 -9.94 -6.83
C VAL A 82 -15.89 -9.89 -5.33
N LYS A 83 -16.48 -8.79 -4.86
CA LYS A 83 -16.95 -8.60 -3.49
C LYS A 83 -18.12 -9.53 -3.15
N ALA A 84 -19.19 -9.55 -3.96
CA ALA A 84 -20.36 -10.39 -3.71
C ALA A 84 -20.04 -11.90 -3.79
N GLY A 85 -19.06 -12.27 -4.59
CA GLY A 85 -18.58 -13.66 -4.72
C GLY A 85 -17.59 -14.12 -3.64
N ASN A 86 -17.19 -13.25 -2.70
CA ASN A 86 -16.13 -13.52 -1.69
C ASN A 86 -14.82 -14.06 -2.32
N PHE A 87 -14.45 -13.55 -3.49
CA PHE A 87 -13.24 -13.99 -4.17
C PHE A 87 -11.94 -13.42 -3.56
N LEU A 88 -12.05 -12.45 -2.64
CA LEU A 88 -10.93 -11.87 -1.89
C LEU A 88 -11.09 -12.21 -0.40
N ILE A 89 -10.10 -12.89 0.18
CA ILE A 89 -10.11 -13.29 1.60
C ILE A 89 -9.89 -12.07 2.52
N GLU A 90 -9.03 -11.13 2.11
CA GLU A 90 -8.63 -9.95 2.88
C GLU A 90 -9.14 -8.66 2.20
N GLU A 91 -10.38 -8.69 1.69
CA GLU A 91 -10.96 -7.59 0.92
C GLU A 91 -11.09 -6.28 1.71
N ASP A 92 -11.49 -6.36 2.98
CA ASP A 92 -11.71 -5.21 3.87
C ASP A 92 -10.39 -4.63 4.43
N THR A 93 -9.26 -5.30 4.26
CA THR A 93 -7.96 -4.92 4.82
C THR A 93 -6.95 -4.59 3.74
N ASP A 94 -6.29 -5.59 3.19
CA ASP A 94 -5.13 -5.42 2.31
C ASP A 94 -5.54 -5.07 0.87
N PHE A 95 -6.71 -5.53 0.41
CA PHE A 95 -7.22 -5.34 -0.95
C PHE A 95 -8.40 -4.37 -1.04
N ILE A 96 -8.61 -3.53 -0.01
CA ILE A 96 -9.73 -2.57 -0.02
C ILE A 96 -9.70 -1.64 -1.24
N PHE A 97 -8.52 -1.30 -1.77
CA PHE A 97 -8.40 -0.49 -2.97
C PHE A 97 -8.99 -1.19 -4.21
N ALA A 98 -8.95 -2.53 -4.25
CA ALA A 98 -9.61 -3.29 -5.33
C ALA A 98 -11.14 -3.14 -5.28
N ILE A 99 -11.71 -3.18 -4.08
CA ILE A 99 -13.15 -2.96 -3.89
C ILE A 99 -13.55 -1.53 -4.27
N ILE A 100 -12.73 -0.54 -3.88
CA ILE A 100 -12.90 0.85 -4.32
C ILE A 100 -12.90 0.95 -5.85
N GLY A 101 -11.94 0.27 -6.50
CA GLY A 101 -11.84 0.21 -7.95
C GLY A 101 -13.05 -0.44 -8.61
N GLU A 102 -13.61 -1.51 -8.03
CA GLU A 102 -14.80 -2.17 -8.52
C GLU A 102 -16.06 -1.32 -8.33
N GLU A 103 -16.29 -0.79 -7.10
CA GLU A 103 -17.54 -0.08 -6.77
C GLU A 103 -17.58 1.35 -7.33
N LEU A 104 -16.48 2.10 -7.23
CA LEU A 104 -16.43 3.52 -7.62
C LEU A 104 -15.74 3.75 -8.98
N GLY A 105 -15.11 2.73 -9.53
CA GLY A 105 -14.41 2.78 -10.79
C GLY A 105 -13.13 3.64 -10.75
N PHE A 106 -12.58 3.91 -11.92
CA PHE A 106 -11.38 4.73 -12.08
C PHE A 106 -11.55 6.13 -11.48
N ARG A 107 -12.71 6.76 -11.72
CA ARG A 107 -13.01 8.11 -11.21
C ARG A 107 -12.98 8.18 -9.68
N GLY A 108 -13.60 7.22 -9.01
CA GLY A 108 -13.64 7.18 -7.54
C GLY A 108 -12.27 6.86 -6.95
N SER A 109 -11.56 5.91 -7.54
CA SER A 109 -10.19 5.57 -7.13
C SER A 109 -9.24 6.78 -7.25
N MET A 110 -9.30 7.51 -8.36
CA MET A 110 -8.52 8.74 -8.54
C MET A 110 -8.90 9.84 -7.57
N GLY A 111 -10.21 9.98 -7.26
CA GLY A 111 -10.70 10.93 -6.25
C GLY A 111 -10.11 10.64 -4.87
N ILE A 112 -10.09 9.39 -4.46
CA ILE A 112 -9.50 8.97 -3.18
C ILE A 112 -7.98 9.21 -3.16
N LEU A 113 -7.26 8.86 -4.20
CA LEU A 113 -5.82 9.13 -4.30
C LEU A 113 -5.52 10.63 -4.25
N PHE A 114 -6.33 11.45 -4.91
CA PHE A 114 -6.21 12.90 -4.84
C PHE A 114 -6.38 13.42 -3.41
N LEU A 115 -7.33 12.89 -2.63
CA LEU A 115 -7.51 13.25 -1.22
C LEU A 115 -6.29 12.86 -0.37
N TYR A 116 -5.64 11.72 -0.61
CA TYR A 116 -4.38 11.35 0.06
C TYR A 116 -3.26 12.33 -0.29
N ILE A 117 -3.10 12.69 -1.56
CA ILE A 117 -2.10 13.67 -1.98
C ILE A 117 -2.35 15.00 -1.28
N LEU A 118 -3.60 15.47 -1.25
CA LEU A 118 -3.98 16.70 -0.57
C LEU A 118 -3.65 16.65 0.92
N LEU A 119 -3.99 15.54 1.60
CA LEU A 119 -3.67 15.34 3.02
C LEU A 119 -2.15 15.40 3.27
N ILE A 120 -1.37 14.67 2.47
CA ILE A 120 0.09 14.66 2.58
C ILE A 120 0.66 16.06 2.37
N MET A 121 0.18 16.80 1.38
CA MET A 121 0.60 18.18 1.11
C MET A 121 0.24 19.12 2.27
N LEU A 122 -0.93 18.96 2.88
CA LEU A 122 -1.33 19.74 4.07
C LEU A 122 -0.42 19.44 5.27
N ILE A 123 -0.07 18.18 5.51
CA ILE A 123 0.86 17.79 6.58
C ILE A 123 2.23 18.42 6.34
N LEU A 124 2.76 18.34 5.13
CA LEU A 124 4.04 18.96 4.76
C LEU A 124 3.99 20.49 4.92
N TRP A 125 2.89 21.11 4.53
CA TRP A 125 2.70 22.55 4.69
C TRP A 125 2.69 22.99 6.18
N ILE A 126 2.06 22.20 7.06
CA ILE A 126 2.13 22.42 8.52
C ILE A 126 3.58 22.29 8.99
N GLY A 127 4.30 21.27 8.53
CA GLY A 127 5.70 21.07 8.87
C GLY A 127 6.61 22.23 8.43
N LEU A 128 6.39 22.79 7.24
CA LEU A 128 7.14 23.94 6.74
C LEU A 128 6.89 25.23 7.55
N LYS A 129 5.69 25.36 8.16
CA LYS A 129 5.34 26.49 9.02
C LYS A 129 5.73 26.31 10.49
N SER A 130 6.17 25.11 10.89
CA SER A 130 6.57 24.83 12.26
C SER A 130 7.81 25.65 12.65
N LYS A 131 7.75 26.35 13.79
CA LYS A 131 8.89 27.08 14.35
C LYS A 131 9.96 26.14 14.94
N ASN A 132 9.60 24.89 15.26
CA ASN A 132 10.47 23.91 15.87
C ASN A 132 10.91 22.86 14.85
N LEU A 133 12.22 22.60 14.79
CA LEU A 133 12.79 21.55 13.92
C LEU A 133 12.17 20.16 14.19
N THR A 134 11.90 19.85 15.46
CA THR A 134 11.28 18.59 15.86
C THR A 134 9.85 18.45 15.29
N GLY A 135 9.03 19.51 15.36
CA GLY A 135 7.70 19.52 14.78
C GLY A 135 7.72 19.33 13.26
N SER A 136 8.63 20.02 12.57
CA SER A 136 8.85 19.85 11.13
C SER A 136 9.26 18.42 10.78
N ALA A 137 10.22 17.84 11.52
CA ALA A 137 10.68 16.47 11.29
C ALA A 137 9.55 15.43 11.48
N ILE A 138 8.70 15.61 12.51
CA ILE A 138 7.54 14.75 12.76
C ILE A 138 6.56 14.82 11.59
N CYS A 139 6.24 16.02 11.08
CA CYS A 139 5.36 16.21 9.94
C CYS A 139 5.89 15.51 8.68
N VAL A 140 7.18 15.66 8.39
CA VAL A 140 7.82 14.97 7.25
C VAL A 140 7.77 13.46 7.41
N GLY A 141 8.07 12.94 8.62
CA GLY A 141 8.01 11.51 8.92
C GLY A 141 6.61 10.91 8.72
N VAL A 142 5.58 11.59 9.25
CA VAL A 142 4.19 11.12 9.10
C VAL A 142 3.73 11.23 7.65
N ALA A 143 4.07 12.31 6.94
CA ALA A 143 3.74 12.45 5.51
C ALA A 143 4.37 11.35 4.66
N ALA A 144 5.66 11.04 4.90
CA ALA A 144 6.38 9.96 4.22
C ALA A 144 5.76 8.59 4.56
N TRP A 145 5.43 8.33 5.82
CA TRP A 145 4.80 7.09 6.25
C TRP A 145 3.44 6.87 5.59
N LEU A 146 2.53 7.89 5.62
CA LEU A 146 1.22 7.80 4.97
C LEU A 146 1.35 7.63 3.45
N GLY A 147 2.28 8.37 2.82
CA GLY A 147 2.53 8.26 1.39
C GLY A 147 3.03 6.87 0.99
N PHE A 148 3.99 6.33 1.73
CA PHE A 148 4.53 4.98 1.49
C PHE A 148 3.48 3.90 1.71
N GLN A 149 2.67 4.00 2.79
CA GLN A 149 1.62 3.05 3.10
C GLN A 149 0.53 3.04 2.01
N THR A 150 0.07 4.21 1.58
CA THR A 150 -0.91 4.35 0.50
C THR A 150 -0.35 3.80 -0.82
N PHE A 151 0.87 4.19 -1.18
CA PHE A 151 1.54 3.69 -2.38
C PHE A 151 1.67 2.17 -2.39
N THR A 152 2.13 1.59 -1.27
CA THR A 152 2.31 0.14 -1.16
C THR A 152 0.98 -0.62 -1.30
N ASN A 153 -0.09 -0.15 -0.64
CA ASN A 153 -1.41 -0.79 -0.76
C ASN A 153 -1.93 -0.77 -2.20
N VAL A 154 -1.85 0.39 -2.87
CA VAL A 154 -2.25 0.53 -4.28
C VAL A 154 -1.39 -0.35 -5.19
N ALA A 155 -0.06 -0.37 -4.99
CA ALA A 155 0.86 -1.18 -5.77
C ALA A 155 0.62 -2.69 -5.60
N VAL A 156 0.24 -3.14 -4.40
CA VAL A 156 -0.18 -4.53 -4.13
C VAL A 156 -1.49 -4.85 -4.82
N ALA A 157 -2.51 -3.98 -4.70
CA ALA A 157 -3.81 -4.19 -5.32
C ALA A 157 -3.75 -4.21 -6.85
N THR A 158 -2.83 -3.46 -7.44
CA THR A 158 -2.58 -3.44 -8.89
C THR A 158 -1.54 -4.47 -9.36
N ALA A 159 -1.07 -5.34 -8.44
CA ALA A 159 -0.02 -6.34 -8.67
C ALA A 159 1.29 -5.75 -9.27
N ILE A 160 1.65 -4.52 -8.89
CA ILE A 160 2.97 -3.94 -9.15
C ILE A 160 3.98 -4.45 -8.10
N PHE A 161 3.51 -4.67 -6.87
CA PHE A 161 4.29 -5.23 -5.76
C PHE A 161 3.69 -6.56 -5.28
N PRO A 162 4.52 -7.46 -4.72
CA PRO A 162 4.03 -8.67 -4.07
C PRO A 162 3.14 -8.31 -2.86
N ASN A 163 2.22 -9.19 -2.49
CA ASN A 163 1.34 -8.97 -1.35
C ASN A 163 2.15 -8.82 -0.05
N THR A 164 2.04 -7.62 0.57
CA THR A 164 2.77 -7.26 1.79
C THR A 164 1.90 -7.20 3.04
N GLY A 165 0.58 -7.23 2.90
CA GLY A 165 -0.34 -7.11 4.04
C GLY A 165 -0.41 -5.69 4.61
N VAL A 166 -0.14 -4.66 3.82
CA VAL A 166 -0.18 -3.25 4.26
C VAL A 166 -1.56 -2.67 3.99
N THR A 167 -2.20 -2.18 5.04
CA THR A 167 -3.54 -1.59 5.01
C THR A 167 -3.54 -0.19 4.41
N LEU A 168 -4.65 0.22 3.78
CA LEU A 168 -4.86 1.59 3.29
C LEU A 168 -5.29 2.50 4.47
N PRO A 169 -4.53 3.58 4.80
CA PRO A 169 -4.85 4.45 5.94
C PRO A 169 -6.29 4.97 5.90
N PHE A 170 -6.97 5.08 7.02
CA PHE A 170 -8.36 5.53 7.21
C PHE A 170 -9.46 4.66 6.61
N ILE A 171 -9.19 3.88 5.56
CA ILE A 171 -10.22 3.16 4.81
C ILE A 171 -10.23 1.67 5.16
N SER A 172 -9.04 1.05 5.29
CA SER A 172 -8.96 -0.36 5.66
C SER A 172 -9.50 -0.63 7.06
N ARG A 173 -10.12 -1.79 7.22
CA ARG A 173 -10.73 -2.28 8.46
C ARG A 173 -9.68 -2.85 9.42
N GLY A 174 -8.68 -2.04 9.80
CA GLY A 174 -7.61 -2.41 10.73
C GLY A 174 -7.67 -1.55 12.00
N ALA A 175 -8.14 -2.06 13.14
CA ALA A 175 -8.27 -1.27 14.36
C ALA A 175 -6.95 -0.64 14.81
N SER A 176 -5.85 -1.40 14.78
CA SER A 176 -4.50 -0.92 15.14
C SER A 176 -3.96 0.12 14.15
N SER A 177 -4.21 -0.09 12.85
CA SER A 177 -3.81 0.85 11.81
C SER A 177 -4.56 2.17 11.94
N LEU A 178 -5.89 2.13 12.13
CA LEU A 178 -6.71 3.32 12.34
C LEU A 178 -6.28 4.10 13.56
N LEU A 179 -6.06 3.41 14.70
CA LEU A 179 -5.61 4.06 15.93
C LEU A 179 -4.27 4.78 15.72
N SER A 180 -3.30 4.13 15.08
CA SER A 180 -1.98 4.70 14.79
C SER A 180 -2.08 5.95 13.92
N VAL A 181 -2.92 5.91 12.88
CA VAL A 181 -3.13 7.04 11.97
C VAL A 181 -3.80 8.21 12.69
N TYR A 182 -4.83 7.97 13.51
CA TYR A 182 -5.49 9.04 14.27
C TYR A 182 -4.56 9.68 15.32
N ILE A 183 -3.72 8.88 15.99
CA ILE A 183 -2.69 9.42 16.90
C ILE A 183 -1.71 10.31 16.13
N ALA A 184 -1.21 9.85 14.98
CA ALA A 184 -0.29 10.61 14.17
C ALA A 184 -0.90 11.94 13.70
N ILE A 185 -2.15 11.95 13.23
CA ILE A 185 -2.86 13.18 12.85
C ILE A 185 -3.05 14.10 14.05
N GLY A 186 -3.38 13.56 15.22
CA GLY A 186 -3.49 14.35 16.46
C GLY A 186 -2.19 15.10 16.79
N ILE A 187 -1.04 14.43 16.63
CA ILE A 187 0.28 15.05 16.82
C ILE A 187 0.52 16.17 15.78
N ILE A 188 0.18 15.94 14.50
CA ILE A 188 0.33 16.94 13.44
C ILE A 188 -0.54 18.18 13.73
N LEU A 189 -1.78 17.97 14.17
CA LEU A 189 -2.67 19.10 14.54
C LEU A 189 -2.09 19.90 15.70
N ASN A 190 -1.50 19.24 16.70
CA ASN A 190 -0.81 19.92 17.81
C ASN A 190 0.35 20.77 17.30
N VAL A 191 1.21 20.24 16.42
CA VAL A 191 2.31 21.00 15.77
C VAL A 191 1.75 22.22 15.03
N GLY A 192 0.63 22.06 14.31
CA GLY A 192 -0.03 23.15 13.59
C GLY A 192 -0.56 24.24 14.51
N LEU A 193 -1.09 23.90 15.68
CA LEU A 193 -1.56 24.87 16.67
C LEU A 193 -0.40 25.66 17.27
N GLN A 194 0.67 24.99 17.67
CA GLN A 194 1.86 25.64 18.24
C GLN A 194 2.60 26.55 17.25
N SER A 195 2.39 26.36 15.96
CA SER A 195 3.01 27.22 14.94
C SER A 195 2.34 28.58 14.78
N LYS A 196 1.13 28.78 15.35
CA LYS A 196 0.37 30.03 15.29
C LYS A 196 0.75 31.02 16.40
N ASP A 197 1.23 30.49 17.51
CA ASP A 197 1.77 31.29 18.64
C ASP A 197 3.24 31.64 18.40
#